data_1f19ffd20b2865882e95f266dbc50e5d
#
_entry.id   1f19ffd20b2865882e95f266dbc50e5d
#
_cell.length_a   1.000
_cell.length_b   1.000
_cell.length_c   1.000
_cell.angle_alpha   90.00
_cell.angle_beta   90.00
_cell.angle_gamma   90.00
#
_symmetry.space_group_name_H-M   'P 1'
#
loop_
_entity.id
_entity.type
_entity.pdbx_description
1 polymer ?
#
loop_
_entity_poly.entity_id
_entity_poly.type
_entity_poly.pdbx_seq_one_letter_code
_entity_poly.pdbx_strand_id
1 'polypeptide(L)'
;MEAVRIEGLSKNFGALEVLKDLSLSVESGEYVAIIGPNGAGKTTLLNVITGELEASAGRVYIFGQEITTTPVHRHASMGLARSFQISRLFHNLTVLDNITLALHGIRPSRYHMFLPVSAYCDCLDKAQELLKSIDLWEKRDEPVKTISYGEQRKMEFMLSLCSEPKVLLLDEPTAGLSIAEVPEFVDTIKNLARGTTLIFVAHDMDVVFSLAHRIVVLYLGQFIADGSPQEIKANPLVKEIYLGLDEGRDDA
;
A
#
# COMPACT_ATOMS: atom_id res chain seq x y z
N MET A 1 -1.59 -16.28 -12.15
CA MET A 1 -3.03 -15.93 -12.04
C MET A 1 -3.12 -14.44 -11.79
N GLU A 2 -3.86 -13.73 -12.62
CA GLU A 2 -4.00 -12.28 -12.53
C GLU A 2 -4.72 -11.86 -11.24
N ALA A 3 -4.07 -11.03 -10.44
CA ALA A 3 -4.62 -10.53 -9.17
C ALA A 3 -5.32 -9.18 -9.35
N VAL A 4 -4.71 -8.28 -10.13
CA VAL A 4 -5.28 -6.97 -10.45
C VAL A 4 -5.22 -6.75 -11.95
N ARG A 5 -6.33 -6.31 -12.55
CA ARG A 5 -6.37 -5.89 -13.95
C ARG A 5 -7.08 -4.55 -14.06
N ILE A 6 -6.46 -3.64 -14.80
CA ILE A 6 -6.94 -2.32 -15.14
C ILE A 6 -7.11 -2.25 -16.65
N GLU A 7 -8.26 -1.83 -17.14
CA GLU A 7 -8.57 -1.73 -18.57
C GLU A 7 -9.06 -0.32 -18.91
N GLY A 8 -8.30 0.40 -19.71
CA GLY A 8 -8.68 1.68 -20.25
C GLY A 8 -9.02 2.75 -19.21
N LEU A 9 -8.37 2.70 -18.03
CA LEU A 9 -8.72 3.51 -16.87
C LEU A 9 -8.39 4.98 -17.11
N SER A 10 -9.39 5.83 -17.00
CA SER A 10 -9.24 7.28 -17.09
C SER A 10 -9.85 7.98 -15.87
N LYS A 11 -9.24 9.10 -15.46
CA LYS A 11 -9.76 9.96 -14.41
C LYS A 11 -9.62 11.43 -14.76
N ASN A 12 -10.76 12.13 -14.76
CA ASN A 12 -10.86 13.56 -15.04
C ASN A 12 -11.37 14.31 -13.81
N PHE A 13 -10.83 15.49 -13.56
CA PHE A 13 -11.34 16.47 -12.61
C PHE A 13 -11.76 17.72 -13.39
N GLY A 14 -13.03 17.77 -13.76
CA GLY A 14 -13.53 18.77 -14.71
C GLY A 14 -12.84 18.64 -16.07
N ALA A 15 -12.16 19.67 -16.54
CA ALA A 15 -11.42 19.66 -17.80
C ALA A 15 -10.00 19.05 -17.70
N LEU A 16 -9.50 18.81 -16.46
CA LEU A 16 -8.17 18.25 -16.25
C LEU A 16 -8.22 16.72 -16.31
N GLU A 17 -7.59 16.13 -17.32
CA GLU A 17 -7.40 14.68 -17.43
C GLU A 17 -6.12 14.26 -16.72
N VAL A 18 -6.29 13.56 -15.56
CA VAL A 18 -5.18 13.15 -14.69
C VAL A 18 -4.70 11.74 -15.01
N LEU A 19 -5.61 10.82 -15.36
CA LEU A 19 -5.27 9.47 -15.85
C LEU A 19 -5.86 9.29 -17.25
N LYS A 20 -5.07 8.73 -18.16
CA LYS A 20 -5.38 8.68 -19.60
C LYS A 20 -5.24 7.27 -20.13
N ASP A 21 -6.35 6.56 -20.24
CA ASP A 21 -6.44 5.24 -20.88
C ASP A 21 -5.39 4.23 -20.35
N LEU A 22 -5.29 4.12 -19.02
CA LEU A 22 -4.32 3.24 -18.39
C LEU A 22 -4.78 1.79 -18.41
N SER A 23 -3.89 0.89 -18.85
CA SER A 23 -4.11 -0.55 -18.80
C SER A 23 -2.91 -1.24 -18.16
N LEU A 24 -3.17 -2.11 -17.17
CA LEU A 24 -2.16 -2.81 -16.38
C LEU A 24 -2.71 -4.14 -15.90
N SER A 25 -1.89 -5.18 -15.95
CA SER A 25 -2.15 -6.48 -15.35
C SER A 25 -1.06 -6.79 -14.33
N VAL A 26 -1.45 -7.27 -13.14
CA VAL A 26 -0.54 -7.63 -12.04
C VAL A 26 -0.83 -9.07 -11.63
N GLU A 27 0.20 -9.90 -11.64
CA GLU A 27 0.08 -11.32 -11.28
C GLU A 27 0.03 -11.51 -9.75
N SER A 28 -0.60 -12.62 -9.33
CA SER A 28 -0.69 -13.00 -7.93
C SER A 28 0.70 -13.21 -7.31
N GLY A 29 0.97 -12.54 -6.20
CA GLY A 29 2.27 -12.56 -5.51
C GLY A 29 3.34 -11.66 -6.16
N GLU A 30 2.99 -10.91 -7.20
CA GLU A 30 3.89 -9.94 -7.82
C GLU A 30 3.99 -8.66 -6.98
N TYR A 31 5.19 -8.08 -6.89
CA TYR A 31 5.46 -6.78 -6.28
C TYR A 31 5.72 -5.76 -7.38
N VAL A 32 4.75 -4.87 -7.60
CA VAL A 32 4.80 -3.86 -8.66
C VAL A 32 4.95 -2.47 -8.04
N ALA A 33 6.04 -1.79 -8.39
CA ALA A 33 6.23 -0.39 -8.06
C ALA A 33 5.64 0.52 -9.14
N ILE A 34 4.89 1.53 -8.74
CA ILE A 34 4.44 2.62 -9.62
C ILE A 34 5.28 3.86 -9.28
N ILE A 35 6.15 4.24 -10.19
CA ILE A 35 7.03 5.40 -10.03
C ILE A 35 6.65 6.50 -11.03
N GLY A 36 7.14 7.71 -10.79
CA GLY A 36 6.90 8.86 -11.66
C GLY A 36 7.08 10.17 -10.89
N PRO A 37 7.20 11.32 -11.58
CA PRO A 37 7.32 12.61 -10.93
C PRO A 37 6.10 13.01 -10.12
N ASN A 38 6.24 14.09 -9.32
CA ASN A 38 5.10 14.68 -8.62
C ASN A 38 4.06 15.17 -9.62
N GLY A 39 2.78 14.91 -9.34
CA GLY A 39 1.69 15.26 -10.25
C GLY A 39 1.46 14.27 -11.40
N ALA A 40 2.23 13.18 -11.53
CA ALA A 40 2.03 12.18 -12.59
C ALA A 40 0.70 11.43 -12.51
N GLY A 41 0.03 11.43 -11.34
CA GLY A 41 -1.25 10.73 -11.13
C GLY A 41 -1.17 9.49 -10.24
N LYS A 42 -0.03 9.19 -9.61
CA LYS A 42 0.21 7.96 -8.83
C LYS A 42 -0.83 7.75 -7.71
N THR A 43 -0.99 8.72 -6.83
CA THR A 43 -1.99 8.66 -5.73
C THR A 43 -3.42 8.61 -6.28
N THR A 44 -3.70 9.32 -7.38
CA THR A 44 -5.00 9.25 -8.06
C THR A 44 -5.27 7.85 -8.57
N LEU A 45 -4.27 7.17 -9.16
CA LEU A 45 -4.39 5.79 -9.62
C LEU A 45 -4.70 4.85 -8.45
N LEU A 46 -3.96 4.94 -7.34
CA LEU A 46 -4.25 4.15 -6.14
C LEU A 46 -5.66 4.41 -5.60
N ASN A 47 -6.09 5.69 -5.55
CA ASN A 47 -7.42 6.07 -5.09
C ASN A 47 -8.54 5.50 -5.99
N VAL A 48 -8.32 5.41 -7.30
CA VAL A 48 -9.29 4.81 -8.23
C VAL A 48 -9.31 3.30 -8.07
N ILE A 49 -8.16 2.63 -7.93
CA ILE A 49 -8.10 1.17 -7.69
C ILE A 49 -8.82 0.81 -6.38
N THR A 50 -8.69 1.63 -5.33
CA THR A 50 -9.35 1.39 -4.04
C THR A 50 -10.82 1.80 -4.02
N GLY A 51 -11.32 2.48 -5.06
CA GLY A 51 -12.67 3.01 -5.12
C GLY A 51 -12.91 4.25 -4.26
N GLU A 52 -11.85 4.86 -3.69
CA GLU A 52 -11.94 6.15 -2.99
C GLU A 52 -12.24 7.30 -3.96
N LEU A 53 -11.85 7.12 -5.22
CA LEU A 53 -12.24 7.98 -6.33
C LEU A 53 -12.90 7.14 -7.44
N GLU A 54 -14.03 7.61 -7.94
CA GLU A 54 -14.68 6.98 -9.08
C GLU A 54 -13.86 7.19 -10.36
N ALA A 55 -13.73 6.14 -11.17
CA ALA A 55 -13.16 6.23 -12.50
C ALA A 55 -14.08 7.08 -13.41
N SER A 56 -13.49 7.87 -14.31
CA SER A 56 -14.25 8.58 -15.36
C SER A 56 -14.55 7.67 -16.53
N ALA A 57 -13.67 6.69 -16.81
CA ALA A 57 -13.85 5.62 -17.79
C ALA A 57 -12.95 4.45 -17.45
N GLY A 58 -13.18 3.29 -18.08
CA GLY A 58 -12.41 2.07 -17.88
C GLY A 58 -12.92 1.22 -16.72
N ARG A 59 -12.19 0.15 -16.44
CA ARG A 59 -12.60 -0.87 -15.46
C ARG A 59 -11.42 -1.37 -14.63
N VAL A 60 -11.71 -1.74 -13.38
CA VAL A 60 -10.76 -2.37 -12.46
C VAL A 60 -11.30 -3.73 -12.01
N TYR A 61 -10.44 -4.73 -12.03
CA TYR A 61 -10.78 -6.10 -11.64
C TYR A 61 -9.81 -6.59 -10.57
N ILE A 62 -10.34 -7.29 -9.57
CA ILE A 62 -9.55 -8.03 -8.56
C ILE A 62 -9.92 -9.50 -8.69
N PHE A 63 -8.93 -10.38 -8.97
CA PHE A 63 -9.11 -11.80 -9.23
C PHE A 63 -10.24 -12.10 -10.23
N GLY A 64 -10.30 -11.32 -11.34
CA GLY A 64 -11.29 -11.44 -12.39
C GLY A 64 -12.67 -10.88 -12.06
N GLN A 65 -12.91 -10.41 -10.84
CA GLN A 65 -14.16 -9.77 -10.45
C GLN A 65 -14.07 -8.25 -10.63
N GLU A 66 -14.99 -7.66 -11.39
CA GLU A 66 -15.04 -6.21 -11.56
C GLU A 66 -15.42 -5.50 -10.26
N ILE A 67 -14.62 -4.48 -9.90
CA ILE A 67 -14.81 -3.70 -8.68
C ILE A 67 -15.07 -2.21 -8.95
N THR A 68 -15.06 -1.76 -10.19
CA THR A 68 -15.09 -0.36 -10.61
C THR A 68 -16.20 0.46 -9.92
N THR A 69 -17.39 -0.13 -9.79
CA THR A 69 -18.58 0.50 -9.17
C THR A 69 -18.94 -0.12 -7.83
N THR A 70 -18.08 -1.02 -7.32
CA THR A 70 -18.33 -1.70 -6.04
C THR A 70 -18.05 -0.74 -4.88
N PRO A 71 -18.92 -0.64 -3.86
CA PRO A 71 -18.67 0.18 -2.68
C PRO A 71 -17.36 -0.22 -1.97
N VAL A 72 -16.56 0.77 -1.55
CA VAL A 72 -15.23 0.60 -0.93
C VAL A 72 -15.21 -0.43 0.21
N HIS A 73 -16.26 -0.43 1.06
CA HIS A 73 -16.32 -1.37 2.19
C HIS A 73 -16.39 -2.85 1.77
N ARG A 74 -16.73 -3.16 0.52
CA ARG A 74 -16.71 -4.53 -0.03
C ARG A 74 -15.35 -4.94 -0.56
N HIS A 75 -14.48 -3.99 -0.89
CA HIS A 75 -13.15 -4.29 -1.42
C HIS A 75 -12.31 -5.11 -0.43
N ALA A 76 -12.42 -4.80 0.88
CA ALA A 76 -11.77 -5.59 1.92
C ALA A 76 -12.20 -7.07 1.92
N SER A 77 -13.50 -7.35 1.71
CA SER A 77 -14.03 -8.72 1.63
C SER A 77 -13.58 -9.45 0.35
N MET A 78 -13.13 -8.71 -0.67
CA MET A 78 -12.56 -9.24 -1.91
C MET A 78 -11.04 -9.44 -1.82
N GLY A 79 -10.45 -9.13 -0.66
CA GLY A 79 -9.04 -9.31 -0.38
C GLY A 79 -8.16 -8.13 -0.78
N LEU A 80 -8.72 -6.95 -1.05
CA LEU A 80 -7.98 -5.72 -1.30
C LEU A 80 -7.83 -4.91 -0.01
N ALA A 81 -6.60 -4.58 0.38
CA ALA A 81 -6.30 -3.64 1.45
C ALA A 81 -5.40 -2.51 0.94
N ARG A 82 -5.44 -1.39 1.65
CA ARG A 82 -4.55 -0.25 1.43
C ARG A 82 -3.97 0.24 2.75
N SER A 83 -2.67 0.53 2.77
CA SER A 83 -2.10 1.36 3.82
C SER A 83 -2.44 2.83 3.54
N PHE A 84 -2.75 3.58 4.57
CA PHE A 84 -3.15 4.98 4.42
C PHE A 84 -1.96 5.91 4.63
N GLN A 85 -1.91 7.02 3.88
CA GLN A 85 -0.96 8.12 4.08
C GLN A 85 -1.10 8.80 5.46
N ILE A 86 -2.31 8.78 6.03
CA ILE A 86 -2.59 9.34 7.37
C ILE A 86 -2.64 8.18 8.36
N SER A 87 -1.84 8.30 9.42
CA SER A 87 -1.82 7.34 10.52
C SER A 87 -3.23 7.07 11.05
N ARG A 88 -3.62 5.80 11.07
CA ARG A 88 -4.89 5.35 11.67
C ARG A 88 -4.67 4.70 13.04
N LEU A 89 -3.51 4.94 13.64
CA LEU A 89 -3.20 4.47 14.97
C LEU A 89 -3.98 5.28 16.02
N PHE A 90 -4.52 4.59 16.98
CA PHE A 90 -5.09 5.21 18.17
C PHE A 90 -3.96 5.53 19.15
N HIS A 91 -3.38 6.72 19.03
CA HIS A 91 -2.15 7.14 19.73
C HIS A 91 -2.24 7.06 21.26
N ASN A 92 -3.44 7.16 21.85
CA ASN A 92 -3.65 7.04 23.30
C ASN A 92 -3.91 5.62 23.77
N LEU A 93 -4.14 4.68 22.87
CA LEU A 93 -4.26 3.27 23.20
C LEU A 93 -2.89 2.60 23.16
N THR A 94 -2.77 1.44 23.81
CA THR A 94 -1.55 0.65 23.81
C THR A 94 -1.27 0.04 22.43
N VAL A 95 -0.04 -0.38 22.23
CA VAL A 95 0.39 -1.15 21.04
C VAL A 95 -0.48 -2.39 20.87
N LEU A 96 -0.74 -3.14 21.96
CA LEU A 96 -1.60 -4.34 21.96
C LEU A 96 -3.04 -3.99 21.62
N ASP A 97 -3.60 -2.93 22.21
CA ASP A 97 -5.00 -2.54 21.95
C ASP A 97 -5.24 -2.22 20.48
N ASN A 98 -4.29 -1.52 19.83
CA ASN A 98 -4.41 -1.18 18.41
C ASN A 98 -4.52 -2.43 17.52
N ILE A 99 -3.64 -3.42 17.72
CA ILE A 99 -3.68 -4.67 16.95
C ILE A 99 -4.94 -5.47 17.30
N THR A 100 -5.30 -5.55 18.57
CA THR A 100 -6.48 -6.28 19.02
C THR A 100 -7.76 -5.70 18.42
N LEU A 101 -7.90 -4.37 18.40
CA LEU A 101 -9.03 -3.69 17.75
C LEU A 101 -9.11 -3.98 16.25
N ALA A 102 -7.97 -3.98 15.54
CA ALA A 102 -7.94 -4.31 14.12
C ALA A 102 -8.41 -5.75 13.87
N LEU A 103 -7.89 -6.72 14.64
CA LEU A 103 -8.31 -8.13 14.54
C LEU A 103 -9.78 -8.33 14.87
N HIS A 104 -10.33 -7.55 15.80
CA HIS A 104 -11.77 -7.56 16.12
C HIS A 104 -12.62 -7.01 14.98
N GLY A 105 -12.16 -5.90 14.36
CA GLY A 105 -12.91 -5.19 13.32
C GLY A 105 -13.20 -6.04 12.08
N ILE A 106 -12.39 -7.05 11.81
CA ILE A 106 -12.56 -7.95 10.65
C ILE A 106 -13.42 -9.19 10.94
N ARG A 107 -13.71 -9.49 12.21
CA ARG A 107 -14.49 -10.69 12.57
C ARG A 107 -16.00 -10.48 12.42
N PRO A 108 -16.78 -11.52 12.04
CA PRO A 108 -18.24 -11.46 12.05
C PRO A 108 -18.82 -11.14 13.43
N SER A 109 -18.10 -11.53 14.49
CA SER A 109 -18.48 -11.31 15.89
C SER A 109 -18.37 -9.86 16.36
N ARG A 110 -17.88 -8.93 15.54
CA ARG A 110 -17.71 -7.50 15.90
C ARG A 110 -18.97 -6.78 16.40
N TYR A 111 -20.15 -7.33 16.11
CA TYR A 111 -21.43 -6.77 16.54
C TYR A 111 -21.98 -7.42 17.83
N HIS A 112 -21.31 -8.42 18.39
CA HIS A 112 -21.75 -9.10 19.61
C HIS A 112 -21.10 -8.46 20.84
N MET A 113 -21.83 -7.54 21.51
CA MET A 113 -21.33 -6.80 22.68
C MET A 113 -21.22 -7.65 23.96
N PHE A 114 -21.74 -8.87 23.98
CA PHE A 114 -21.83 -9.73 25.18
C PHE A 114 -21.08 -11.05 25.05
N LEU A 115 -20.02 -11.09 24.23
CA LEU A 115 -19.18 -12.28 24.14
C LEU A 115 -18.34 -12.44 25.41
N PRO A 116 -18.16 -13.66 25.94
CA PRO A 116 -17.28 -13.92 27.06
C PRO A 116 -15.82 -13.62 26.70
N VAL A 117 -15.01 -13.24 27.69
CA VAL A 117 -13.56 -12.91 27.49
C VAL A 117 -12.80 -14.05 26.79
N SER A 118 -13.22 -15.31 26.97
CA SER A 118 -12.66 -16.46 26.27
C SER A 118 -12.79 -16.41 24.74
N ALA A 119 -13.78 -15.70 24.21
CA ALA A 119 -13.93 -15.50 22.76
C ALA A 119 -12.88 -14.52 22.18
N TYR A 120 -12.15 -13.84 23.04
CA TYR A 120 -11.08 -12.90 22.69
C TYR A 120 -9.69 -13.50 22.77
N CYS A 121 -9.51 -14.71 23.38
CA CYS A 121 -8.24 -15.35 23.55
C CYS A 121 -7.50 -15.54 22.21
N ASP A 122 -8.19 -16.02 21.18
CA ASP A 122 -7.61 -16.20 19.84
C ASP A 122 -7.10 -14.88 19.24
N CYS A 123 -7.74 -13.74 19.56
CA CYS A 123 -7.27 -12.43 19.10
C CYS A 123 -5.99 -12.02 19.82
N LEU A 124 -5.89 -12.32 21.12
CA LEU A 124 -4.70 -12.00 21.90
C LEU A 124 -3.49 -12.83 21.47
N ASP A 125 -3.70 -14.14 21.24
CA ASP A 125 -2.63 -15.03 20.75
C ASP A 125 -2.13 -14.57 19.39
N LYS A 126 -3.04 -14.26 18.46
CA LYS A 126 -2.69 -13.71 17.14
C LYS A 126 -2.03 -12.33 17.25
N ALA A 127 -2.51 -11.44 18.12
CA ALA A 127 -1.90 -10.14 18.35
C ALA A 127 -0.46 -10.29 18.88
N GLN A 128 -0.22 -11.26 19.78
CA GLN A 128 1.12 -11.56 20.27
C GLN A 128 2.05 -12.03 19.15
N GLU A 129 1.60 -12.94 18.27
CA GLU A 129 2.38 -13.40 17.13
C GLU A 129 2.74 -12.24 16.19
N LEU A 130 1.76 -11.39 15.86
CA LEU A 130 1.97 -10.23 14.99
C LEU A 130 2.94 -9.23 15.61
N LEU A 131 2.80 -8.90 16.90
CA LEU A 131 3.70 -7.98 17.59
C LEU A 131 5.12 -8.53 17.73
N LYS A 132 5.28 -9.83 17.91
CA LYS A 132 6.60 -10.48 17.91
C LYS A 132 7.26 -10.39 16.53
N SER A 133 6.50 -10.51 15.45
CA SER A 133 7.04 -10.47 14.07
C SER A 133 7.56 -9.09 13.63
N ILE A 134 7.23 -8.04 14.37
CA ILE A 134 7.72 -6.66 14.16
C ILE A 134 8.54 -6.12 15.36
N ASP A 135 8.95 -7.01 16.27
CA ASP A 135 9.75 -6.70 17.47
C ASP A 135 9.10 -5.68 18.44
N LEU A 136 7.76 -5.65 18.51
CA LEU A 136 7.02 -4.74 19.40
C LEU A 136 6.33 -5.41 20.57
N TRP A 137 6.53 -6.72 20.80
CA TRP A 137 5.88 -7.43 21.90
C TRP A 137 6.25 -6.90 23.29
N GLU A 138 7.52 -6.52 23.49
CA GLU A 138 7.99 -5.99 24.78
C GLU A 138 7.41 -4.59 25.09
N LYS A 139 6.95 -3.86 24.06
CA LYS A 139 6.30 -2.56 24.17
C LYS A 139 4.77 -2.63 24.11
N ARG A 140 4.18 -3.80 24.20
CA ARG A 140 2.73 -4.04 24.01
C ARG A 140 1.83 -3.18 24.90
N ASP A 141 2.28 -2.90 26.13
CA ASP A 141 1.52 -2.12 27.13
C ASP A 141 1.80 -0.61 27.05
N GLU A 142 2.71 -0.18 26.17
CA GLU A 142 3.02 1.24 25.98
C GLU A 142 1.98 1.90 25.08
N PRO A 143 1.57 3.16 25.36
CA PRO A 143 0.77 3.95 24.44
C PRO A 143 1.52 4.19 23.11
N VAL A 144 0.83 4.08 21.98
CA VAL A 144 1.45 4.24 20.64
C VAL A 144 2.19 5.57 20.48
N LYS A 145 1.74 6.64 21.13
CA LYS A 145 2.43 7.96 21.09
C LYS A 145 3.84 7.96 21.70
N THR A 146 4.22 6.93 22.47
CA THR A 146 5.52 6.85 23.15
C THR A 146 6.56 6.04 22.38
N ILE A 147 6.15 5.24 21.40
CA ILE A 147 7.05 4.49 20.53
C ILE A 147 7.59 5.36 19.39
N SER A 148 8.74 4.98 18.83
CA SER A 148 9.37 5.71 17.73
C SER A 148 8.51 5.78 16.47
N TYR A 149 8.79 6.72 15.59
CA TYR A 149 8.07 6.84 14.31
C TYR A 149 8.22 5.60 13.43
N GLY A 150 9.42 5.01 13.38
CA GLY A 150 9.66 3.75 12.65
C GLY A 150 8.82 2.58 13.20
N GLU A 151 8.69 2.48 14.53
CA GLU A 151 7.82 1.48 15.16
C GLU A 151 6.33 1.73 14.87
N GLN A 152 5.90 3.01 14.84
CA GLN A 152 4.54 3.36 14.41
C GLN A 152 4.30 2.95 12.96
N ARG A 153 5.28 3.15 12.05
CA ARG A 153 5.17 2.69 10.65
C ARG A 153 5.08 1.17 10.53
N LYS A 154 5.85 0.41 11.31
CA LYS A 154 5.72 -1.06 11.38
C LYS A 154 4.31 -1.46 11.83
N MET A 155 3.75 -0.78 12.83
CA MET A 155 2.37 -1.03 13.28
C MET A 155 1.34 -0.72 12.19
N GLU A 156 1.44 0.42 11.50
CA GLU A 156 0.52 0.78 10.40
C GLU A 156 0.52 -0.28 9.29
N PHE A 157 1.72 -0.73 8.92
CA PHE A 157 1.87 -1.81 7.97
C PHE A 157 1.23 -3.11 8.48
N MET A 158 1.46 -3.47 9.74
CA MET A 158 0.85 -4.64 10.38
C MET A 158 -0.67 -4.55 10.40
N LEU A 159 -1.25 -3.39 10.72
CA LEU A 159 -2.70 -3.18 10.67
C LEU A 159 -3.29 -3.46 9.29
N SER A 160 -2.57 -3.11 8.24
CA SER A 160 -3.00 -3.40 6.85
C SER A 160 -2.99 -4.90 6.53
N LEU A 161 -2.15 -5.67 7.21
CA LEU A 161 -2.05 -7.13 7.06
C LEU A 161 -3.04 -7.90 7.95
N CYS A 162 -3.61 -7.28 9.00
CA CYS A 162 -4.54 -7.97 9.91
C CYS A 162 -5.74 -8.60 9.17
N SER A 163 -6.18 -7.99 8.06
CA SER A 163 -7.27 -8.53 7.22
C SER A 163 -6.85 -9.67 6.29
N GLU A 164 -5.60 -10.11 6.34
CA GLU A 164 -5.02 -11.13 5.46
C GLU A 164 -5.29 -10.83 3.97
N PRO A 165 -4.90 -9.64 3.49
CA PRO A 165 -5.24 -9.24 2.15
C PRO A 165 -4.50 -10.08 1.10
N LYS A 166 -5.16 -10.33 -0.03
CA LYS A 166 -4.53 -10.95 -1.20
C LYS A 166 -3.82 -9.93 -2.08
N VAL A 167 -4.29 -8.68 -2.05
CA VAL A 167 -3.71 -7.52 -2.73
C VAL A 167 -3.57 -6.40 -1.71
N LEU A 168 -2.36 -5.86 -1.57
CA LEU A 168 -2.05 -4.73 -0.69
C LEU A 168 -1.50 -3.57 -1.50
N LEU A 169 -2.11 -2.40 -1.32
CA LEU A 169 -1.66 -1.14 -1.91
C LEU A 169 -0.92 -0.32 -0.85
N LEU A 170 0.31 0.09 -1.13
CA LEU A 170 1.11 0.94 -0.26
C LEU A 170 1.39 2.28 -0.94
N ASP A 171 1.10 3.37 -0.25
CA ASP A 171 1.39 4.72 -0.72
C ASP A 171 2.52 5.31 0.12
N GLU A 172 3.71 5.44 -0.46
CA GLU A 172 4.93 5.93 0.16
C GLU A 172 5.25 5.26 1.52
N PRO A 173 5.41 3.92 1.58
CA PRO A 173 5.49 3.20 2.84
C PRO A 173 6.69 3.62 3.72
N THR A 174 7.76 4.13 3.12
CA THR A 174 8.99 4.55 3.80
C THR A 174 9.06 6.06 4.09
N ALA A 175 8.01 6.81 3.76
CA ALA A 175 7.99 8.25 3.99
C ALA A 175 8.16 8.60 5.49
N GLY A 176 9.11 9.50 5.78
CA GLY A 176 9.41 9.96 7.13
C GLY A 176 10.32 9.04 7.94
N LEU A 177 10.72 7.88 7.43
CA LEU A 177 11.75 7.04 8.04
C LEU A 177 13.15 7.63 7.81
N SER A 178 14.03 7.44 8.78
CA SER A 178 15.45 7.74 8.61
C SER A 178 16.11 6.74 7.64
N ILE A 179 17.24 7.13 7.03
CA ILE A 179 18.02 6.27 6.13
C ILE A 179 18.38 4.93 6.78
N ALA A 180 18.62 4.92 8.10
CA ALA A 180 18.95 3.70 8.84
C ALA A 180 17.74 2.77 9.07
N GLU A 181 16.52 3.30 9.15
CA GLU A 181 15.29 2.53 9.39
C GLU A 181 14.71 1.92 8.10
N VAL A 182 14.98 2.53 6.93
CA VAL A 182 14.42 2.10 5.65
C VAL A 182 14.76 0.63 5.33
N PRO A 183 16.01 0.15 5.41
CA PRO A 183 16.33 -1.25 5.09
C PRO A 183 15.59 -2.25 5.98
N GLU A 184 15.51 -1.99 7.28
CA GLU A 184 14.81 -2.84 8.24
C GLU A 184 13.30 -2.90 7.93
N PHE A 185 12.71 -1.76 7.57
CA PHE A 185 11.30 -1.72 7.20
C PHE A 185 11.01 -2.44 5.88
N VAL A 186 11.90 -2.31 4.88
CA VAL A 186 11.82 -3.05 3.62
C VAL A 186 11.89 -4.57 3.87
N ASP A 187 12.77 -5.02 4.75
CA ASP A 187 12.86 -6.43 5.12
C ASP A 187 11.60 -6.90 5.87
N THR A 188 11.02 -6.05 6.71
CA THR A 188 9.72 -6.29 7.34
C THR A 188 8.62 -6.52 6.29
N ILE A 189 8.53 -5.66 5.27
CA ILE A 189 7.57 -5.83 4.16
C ILE A 189 7.80 -7.16 3.44
N LYS A 190 9.05 -7.46 3.03
CA LYS A 190 9.39 -8.71 2.34
C LYS A 190 9.02 -9.97 3.12
N ASN A 191 9.21 -9.93 4.42
CA ASN A 191 8.97 -11.09 5.28
C ASN A 191 7.48 -11.31 5.56
N LEU A 192 6.73 -10.24 5.82
CA LEU A 192 5.35 -10.33 6.28
C LEU A 192 4.32 -10.31 5.14
N ALA A 193 4.64 -9.72 3.98
CA ALA A 193 3.77 -9.71 2.81
C ALA A 193 3.97 -10.92 1.87
N ARG A 194 4.68 -11.96 2.29
CA ARG A 194 4.91 -13.16 1.46
C ARG A 194 3.60 -13.78 1.01
N GLY A 195 3.46 -13.96 -0.31
CA GLY A 195 2.23 -14.50 -0.91
C GLY A 195 1.13 -13.47 -1.15
N THR A 196 1.28 -12.24 -0.66
CA THR A 196 0.41 -11.11 -0.98
C THR A 196 0.89 -10.42 -2.25
N THR A 197 -0.01 -10.04 -3.13
CA THR A 197 0.30 -9.17 -4.27
C THR A 197 0.47 -7.75 -3.77
N LEU A 198 1.57 -7.09 -4.12
CA LEU A 198 1.89 -5.76 -3.64
C LEU A 198 1.94 -4.76 -4.80
N ILE A 199 1.18 -3.69 -4.71
CA ILE A 199 1.32 -2.53 -5.60
C ILE A 199 1.69 -1.34 -4.71
N PHE A 200 2.80 -0.69 -4.99
CA PHE A 200 3.25 0.41 -4.15
C PHE A 200 3.77 1.60 -4.94
N VAL A 201 3.59 2.77 -4.37
CA VAL A 201 4.17 4.02 -4.83
C VAL A 201 5.33 4.38 -3.91
N ALA A 202 6.49 4.69 -4.45
CA ALA A 202 7.63 5.18 -3.70
C ALA A 202 8.41 6.21 -4.54
N HIS A 203 9.08 7.13 -3.83
CA HIS A 203 10.00 8.12 -4.44
C HIS A 203 11.45 7.70 -4.27
N ASP A 204 11.75 6.87 -3.28
CA ASP A 204 13.08 6.35 -3.02
C ASP A 204 13.37 5.18 -3.97
N MET A 205 14.31 5.39 -4.89
CA MET A 205 14.66 4.40 -5.91
C MET A 205 15.37 3.19 -5.30
N ASP A 206 16.08 3.33 -4.19
CA ASP A 206 16.73 2.20 -3.52
C ASP A 206 15.66 1.25 -2.93
N VAL A 207 14.60 1.81 -2.36
CA VAL A 207 13.43 1.04 -1.92
C VAL A 207 12.75 0.34 -3.10
N VAL A 208 12.52 1.07 -4.19
CA VAL A 208 11.90 0.53 -5.41
C VAL A 208 12.71 -0.64 -5.95
N PHE A 209 14.03 -0.46 -6.15
CA PHE A 209 14.90 -1.51 -6.70
C PHE A 209 15.09 -2.70 -5.76
N SER A 210 14.98 -2.49 -4.45
CA SER A 210 15.12 -3.57 -3.47
C SER A 210 13.85 -4.41 -3.31
N LEU A 211 12.66 -3.81 -3.52
CA LEU A 211 11.38 -4.44 -3.21
C LEU A 211 10.63 -4.92 -4.46
N ALA A 212 10.69 -4.17 -5.58
CA ALA A 212 9.88 -4.45 -6.76
C ALA A 212 10.39 -5.64 -7.58
N HIS A 213 9.48 -6.48 -8.03
CA HIS A 213 9.72 -7.46 -9.10
C HIS A 213 9.59 -6.79 -10.47
N ARG A 214 8.70 -5.79 -10.58
CA ARG A 214 8.39 -5.04 -11.80
C ARG A 214 8.11 -3.59 -11.46
N ILE A 215 8.49 -2.70 -12.37
CA ILE A 215 8.32 -1.24 -12.20
C ILE A 215 7.54 -0.71 -13.38
N VAL A 216 6.50 0.07 -13.08
CA VAL A 216 5.69 0.78 -14.05
C VAL A 216 5.91 2.29 -13.86
N VAL A 217 6.27 2.98 -14.93
CA VAL A 217 6.56 4.41 -14.89
C VAL A 217 5.34 5.19 -15.39
N LEU A 218 4.78 6.00 -14.51
CA LEU A 218 3.65 6.90 -14.80
C LEU A 218 4.16 8.32 -15.03
N TYR A 219 3.82 8.90 -16.18
CA TYR A 219 4.18 10.26 -16.55
C TYR A 219 3.01 10.97 -17.25
N LEU A 220 2.65 12.14 -16.77
CA LEU A 220 1.52 12.95 -17.30
C LEU A 220 0.23 12.15 -17.52
N GLY A 221 -0.06 11.22 -16.61
CA GLY A 221 -1.25 10.39 -16.63
C GLY A 221 -1.19 9.17 -17.55
N GLN A 222 -0.02 8.82 -18.10
CA GLN A 222 0.17 7.68 -19.00
C GLN A 222 1.29 6.76 -18.51
N PHE A 223 1.17 5.45 -18.74
CA PHE A 223 2.29 4.53 -18.56
C PHE A 223 3.25 4.65 -19.73
N ILE A 224 4.51 5.02 -19.45
CA ILE A 224 5.53 5.26 -20.48
C ILE A 224 6.59 4.17 -20.52
N ALA A 225 6.73 3.40 -19.44
CA ALA A 225 7.63 2.26 -19.36
C ALA A 225 7.07 1.24 -18.37
N ASP A 226 7.36 -0.04 -18.62
CA ASP A 226 6.95 -1.17 -17.82
C ASP A 226 7.99 -2.28 -18.01
N GLY A 227 8.57 -2.78 -16.92
CA GLY A 227 9.61 -3.80 -17.01
C GLY A 227 10.26 -4.12 -15.67
N SER A 228 11.27 -4.98 -15.71
CA SER A 228 12.10 -5.31 -14.56
C SER A 228 12.88 -4.10 -14.04
N PRO A 229 13.33 -4.12 -12.77
CA PRO A 229 14.17 -3.05 -12.23
C PRO A 229 15.40 -2.73 -13.09
N GLN A 230 16.03 -3.76 -13.71
CA GLN A 230 17.18 -3.60 -14.57
C GLN A 230 16.84 -2.90 -15.88
N GLU A 231 15.73 -3.27 -16.52
CA GLU A 231 15.25 -2.66 -17.77
C GLU A 231 14.87 -1.19 -17.55
N ILE A 232 14.16 -0.88 -16.46
CA ILE A 232 13.77 0.50 -16.11
C ILE A 232 15.01 1.36 -15.82
N LYS A 233 15.99 0.83 -15.08
CA LYS A 233 17.25 1.53 -14.80
C LYS A 233 18.04 1.84 -16.07
N ALA A 234 17.95 0.98 -17.08
CA ALA A 234 18.63 1.17 -18.38
C ALA A 234 17.86 2.07 -19.35
N ASN A 235 16.56 2.30 -19.13
CA ASN A 235 15.66 2.97 -20.06
C ASN A 235 16.06 4.46 -20.25
N PRO A 236 16.38 4.93 -21.48
CA PRO A 236 16.79 6.30 -21.73
C PRO A 236 15.70 7.33 -21.42
N LEU A 237 14.45 7.02 -21.77
CA LEU A 237 13.30 7.91 -21.55
C LEU A 237 13.08 8.13 -20.04
N VAL A 238 13.21 7.08 -19.23
CA VAL A 238 13.07 7.18 -17.77
C VAL A 238 14.20 8.05 -17.20
N LYS A 239 15.44 7.86 -17.66
CA LYS A 239 16.58 8.69 -17.25
C LYS A 239 16.35 10.16 -17.60
N GLU A 240 15.92 10.48 -18.81
CA GLU A 240 15.64 11.83 -19.26
C GLU A 240 14.59 12.51 -18.37
N ILE A 241 13.48 11.84 -18.07
CA ILE A 241 12.40 12.37 -17.23
C ILE A 241 12.88 12.65 -15.80
N TYR A 242 13.70 11.78 -15.22
CA TYR A 242 14.22 11.97 -13.86
C TYR A 242 15.38 12.95 -13.80
N LEU A 243 16.33 12.94 -14.76
CA LEU A 243 17.45 13.87 -14.83
C LEU A 243 17.00 15.27 -15.27
N GLY A 244 16.08 15.39 -16.23
CA GLY A 244 15.54 16.68 -16.67
C GLY A 244 14.73 17.42 -15.60
N LEU A 245 14.33 16.74 -14.52
CA LEU A 245 13.68 17.37 -13.37
C LEU A 245 14.68 17.97 -12.37
N ASP A 246 15.92 17.48 -12.35
CA ASP A 246 16.99 18.02 -11.48
C ASP A 246 17.59 19.31 -12.06
N GLU A 247 17.71 19.44 -13.37
CA GLU A 247 18.19 20.66 -14.03
C GLU A 247 17.25 21.87 -13.91
N GLY A 248 15.97 21.64 -13.62
CA GLY A 248 14.97 22.71 -13.45
C GLY A 248 14.87 23.28 -12.03
N ARG A 249 15.67 22.80 -11.06
CA ARG A 249 15.65 23.27 -9.66
C ARG A 249 16.72 24.30 -9.32
N ASP A 250 17.70 24.49 -10.18
CA ASP A 250 18.80 25.44 -9.94
C ASP A 250 18.53 26.87 -10.46
N ASP A 251 17.39 27.13 -11.11
CA ASP A 251 17.05 28.43 -11.70
C ASP A 251 15.79 29.12 -11.08
N ALA A 252 15.45 28.87 -9.81
CA ALA A 252 14.33 29.58 -9.15
C ALA A 252 14.70 30.15 -7.77
#